data_6b3cee0edd9b41ca5ae3ea057187f9b8
#
_entry.id   6b3cee0edd9b41ca5ae3ea057187f9b8
#
_cell.length_a   1.000
_cell.length_b   1.000
_cell.length_c   1.000
_cell.angle_alpha   90.00
_cell.angle_beta   90.00
_cell.angle_gamma   90.00
#
_symmetry.space_group_name_H-M   'P 1'
#
loop_
_entity.id
_entity.type
_entity.pdbx_description
1 polymer ?
#
loop_
_entity_poly.entity_id
_entity_poly.type
_entity_poly.pdbx_seq_one_letter_code
_entity_poly.pdbx_strand_id
1 'polypeptide(L)'
;MRDANVHYEDIEQAFAGYVYGDSTCGQRALYTVGMTGIPIVNVNNNCSTGSTALFLAHNAIKGGINNCVLAVGFEKMFTGSLKTFFTDRSNPMERHFLREMEIGRGADVNAPFAPKMFGNAGIEHMEKYGTKPEHFAKIAEKNHRHSVNNPYS
;
A
#
# COMPACT_ATOMS: atom_id res chain seq x y z
N MET A 1 9.15 6.88 -16.94
CA MET A 1 10.42 7.17 -17.62
C MET A 1 10.28 8.33 -18.61
N ARG A 2 9.31 8.35 -19.53
CA ARG A 2 9.14 9.49 -20.46
C ARG A 2 9.02 10.85 -19.76
N ASP A 3 8.18 10.93 -18.72
CA ASP A 3 7.94 12.16 -17.97
C ASP A 3 9.21 12.64 -17.23
N ALA A 4 9.97 11.74 -16.66
CA ALA A 4 11.23 12.03 -15.97
C ALA A 4 12.44 12.18 -16.91
N ASN A 5 12.27 11.95 -18.20
CA ASN A 5 13.35 11.94 -19.20
C ASN A 5 14.53 11.06 -18.78
N VAL A 6 14.24 9.85 -18.26
CA VAL A 6 15.22 8.85 -17.81
C VAL A 6 15.08 7.61 -18.66
N HIS A 7 16.19 7.04 -19.12
CA HIS A 7 16.21 5.76 -19.81
C HIS A 7 16.17 4.61 -18.78
N TYR A 8 15.63 3.46 -19.19
CA TYR A 8 15.56 2.31 -18.26
C TYR A 8 16.96 1.75 -17.92
N GLU A 9 17.89 1.92 -18.82
CA GLU A 9 19.30 1.55 -18.67
C GLU A 9 20.03 2.39 -17.60
N ASP A 10 19.51 3.57 -17.26
CA ASP A 10 20.05 4.42 -16.20
C ASP A 10 19.61 3.99 -14.81
N ILE A 11 18.61 3.08 -14.71
CA ILE A 11 18.12 2.56 -13.45
C ILE A 11 19.09 1.54 -12.90
N GLU A 12 19.55 1.75 -11.67
CA GLU A 12 20.53 0.87 -11.01
C GLU A 12 19.89 -0.15 -10.08
N GLN A 13 18.68 0.10 -9.62
CA GLN A 13 17.89 -0.79 -8.76
C GLN A 13 16.40 -0.50 -8.87
N ALA A 14 15.56 -1.51 -8.61
CA ALA A 14 14.12 -1.33 -8.54
C ALA A 14 13.51 -1.96 -7.28
N PHE A 15 12.54 -1.25 -6.69
CA PHE A 15 11.66 -1.76 -5.64
C PHE A 15 10.25 -1.89 -6.20
N ALA A 16 9.74 -3.11 -6.29
CA ALA A 16 8.43 -3.43 -6.83
C ALA A 16 7.47 -3.86 -5.72
N GLY A 17 6.46 -3.04 -5.46
CA GLY A 17 5.46 -3.25 -4.43
C GLY A 17 4.19 -3.89 -4.98
N TYR A 18 3.75 -5.00 -4.38
CA TYR A 18 2.47 -5.66 -4.61
C TYR A 18 2.12 -6.58 -3.43
N VAL A 19 0.85 -6.90 -3.26
CA VAL A 19 0.36 -7.78 -2.19
C VAL A 19 -0.19 -9.09 -2.75
N TYR A 20 -1.03 -9.04 -3.79
CA TYR A 20 -1.79 -10.18 -4.31
C TYR A 20 -1.20 -10.75 -5.60
N GLY A 21 0.10 -10.89 -5.64
CA GLY A 21 0.81 -11.51 -6.75
C GLY A 21 1.69 -12.67 -6.27
N ASP A 22 1.99 -13.56 -7.19
CA ASP A 22 2.95 -14.63 -6.94
C ASP A 22 4.35 -14.10 -6.69
N SER A 23 5.22 -14.96 -6.16
CA SER A 23 6.63 -14.64 -6.01
C SER A 23 7.22 -14.11 -7.31
N THR A 24 8.05 -13.07 -7.23
CA THR A 24 8.77 -12.47 -8.35
C THR A 24 7.90 -11.75 -9.41
N CYS A 25 6.67 -11.36 -9.06
CA CYS A 25 5.84 -10.54 -9.96
C CYS A 25 6.50 -9.20 -10.33
N GLY A 26 7.35 -8.64 -9.47
CA GLY A 26 8.12 -7.44 -9.78
C GLY A 26 9.07 -7.65 -10.95
N GLN A 27 9.80 -8.76 -10.97
CA GLN A 27 10.65 -9.14 -12.09
C GLN A 27 9.83 -9.32 -13.36
N ARG A 28 8.71 -10.04 -13.26
CA ARG A 28 7.84 -10.21 -14.41
C ARG A 28 7.35 -8.89 -15.00
N ALA A 29 6.96 -7.95 -14.17
CA ALA A 29 6.52 -6.64 -14.62
C ALA A 29 7.65 -5.86 -15.29
N LEU A 30 8.81 -5.81 -14.67
CA LEU A 30 9.93 -5.00 -15.13
C LEU A 30 10.65 -5.61 -16.35
N TYR A 31 10.67 -6.93 -16.50
CA TYR A 31 11.24 -7.59 -17.68
C TYR A 31 10.50 -7.24 -18.99
N THR A 32 9.25 -6.78 -18.90
CA THR A 32 8.54 -6.27 -20.08
C THR A 32 9.04 -4.90 -20.53
N VAL A 33 9.74 -4.17 -19.66
CA VAL A 33 10.35 -2.87 -19.95
C VAL A 33 11.77 -3.05 -20.48
N GLY A 34 12.53 -3.97 -19.86
CA GLY A 34 13.90 -4.27 -20.24
C GLY A 34 14.54 -5.29 -19.30
N MET A 35 15.59 -5.94 -19.77
CA MET A 35 16.37 -6.93 -19.00
C MET A 35 17.81 -6.42 -18.82
N THR A 36 17.98 -5.43 -17.95
CA THR A 36 19.26 -4.74 -17.72
C THR A 36 20.13 -5.42 -16.65
N GLY A 37 19.60 -6.43 -15.95
CA GLY A 37 20.33 -7.13 -14.89
C GLY A 37 20.36 -6.41 -13.54
N ILE A 38 19.60 -5.33 -13.38
CA ILE A 38 19.50 -4.61 -12.10
C ILE A 38 18.87 -5.48 -11.00
N PRO A 39 19.24 -5.29 -9.72
CA PRO A 39 18.53 -5.89 -8.61
C PRO A 39 17.08 -5.42 -8.55
N ILE A 40 16.14 -6.35 -8.46
CA ILE A 40 14.71 -6.07 -8.29
C ILE A 40 14.26 -6.69 -6.96
N VAL A 41 13.84 -5.84 -6.03
CA VAL A 41 13.36 -6.24 -4.71
C VAL A 41 11.84 -6.16 -4.70
N ASN A 42 11.20 -7.30 -4.42
CA ASN A 42 9.74 -7.34 -4.23
C ASN A 42 9.41 -6.96 -2.79
N VAL A 43 8.46 -6.05 -2.63
CA VAL A 43 8.08 -5.46 -1.35
C VAL A 43 6.61 -5.79 -1.05
N ASN A 44 6.34 -6.25 0.16
CA ASN A 44 4.99 -6.41 0.67
C ASN A 44 4.91 -5.83 2.09
N ASN A 45 4.06 -4.83 2.26
CA ASN A 45 3.72 -4.23 3.55
C ASN A 45 2.24 -3.84 3.57
N ASN A 46 1.37 -4.74 3.15
CA ASN A 46 -0.07 -4.53 3.01
C ASN A 46 -0.39 -3.19 2.30
N CYS A 47 -1.30 -2.38 2.85
CA CYS A 47 -1.75 -1.12 2.23
C CYS A 47 -0.65 -0.06 2.10
N SER A 48 0.47 -0.18 2.82
CA SER A 48 1.63 0.72 2.74
C SER A 48 2.75 0.21 1.82
N THR A 49 2.49 -0.81 1.02
CA THR A 49 3.49 -1.45 0.15
C THR A 49 4.13 -0.46 -0.82
N GLY A 50 3.34 0.36 -1.51
CA GLY A 50 3.86 1.37 -2.44
C GLY A 50 4.71 2.44 -1.74
N SER A 51 4.25 2.93 -0.60
CA SER A 51 5.02 3.88 0.23
C SER A 51 6.32 3.27 0.74
N THR A 52 6.31 1.98 1.07
CA THR A 52 7.52 1.24 1.50
C THR A 52 8.51 1.11 0.34
N ALA A 53 8.06 0.80 -0.87
CA ALA A 53 8.92 0.77 -2.05
C ALA A 53 9.60 2.13 -2.30
N LEU A 54 8.83 3.22 -2.19
CA LEU A 54 9.36 4.59 -2.31
C LEU A 54 10.35 4.92 -1.18
N PHE A 55 10.04 4.53 0.06
CA PHE A 55 10.92 4.72 1.21
C PHE A 55 12.27 4.01 1.02
N LEU A 56 12.26 2.78 0.53
CA LEU A 56 13.48 2.02 0.25
C LEU A 56 14.30 2.66 -0.88
N ALA A 57 13.65 3.08 -1.96
CA ALA A 57 14.29 3.81 -3.05
C ALA A 57 14.95 5.10 -2.56
N HIS A 58 14.23 5.90 -1.75
CA HIS A 58 14.78 7.11 -1.13
C HIS A 58 16.01 6.80 -0.27
N ASN A 59 15.98 5.74 0.53
CA ASN A 59 17.10 5.36 1.38
C ASN A 59 18.32 4.90 0.57
N ALA A 60 18.12 4.19 -0.53
CA ALA A 60 19.19 3.79 -1.42
C ALA A 60 19.93 5.00 -2.02
N ILE A 61 19.18 6.01 -2.45
CA ILE A 61 19.75 7.28 -2.94
C ILE A 61 20.44 8.04 -1.81
N LYS A 62 19.76 8.24 -0.69
CA LYS A 62 20.28 9.00 0.45
C LYS A 62 21.52 8.35 1.05
N GLY A 63 21.60 7.04 1.04
CA GLY A 63 22.75 6.27 1.52
C GLY A 63 23.92 6.21 0.52
N GLY A 64 23.79 6.79 -0.67
CA GLY A 64 24.81 6.78 -1.71
C GLY A 64 25.03 5.40 -2.32
N ILE A 65 24.07 4.48 -2.18
CA ILE A 65 24.16 3.12 -2.73
C ILE A 65 23.92 3.16 -4.25
N ASN A 66 22.95 3.97 -4.67
CA ASN A 66 22.55 4.16 -6.05
C ASN A 66 22.33 5.63 -6.36
N ASN A 67 22.40 6.00 -7.64
CA ASN A 67 22.11 7.35 -8.13
C ASN A 67 20.73 7.44 -8.79
N CYS A 68 20.22 6.34 -9.33
CA CYS A 68 18.93 6.29 -9.98
C CYS A 68 18.21 4.98 -9.60
N VAL A 69 17.06 5.10 -8.95
CA VAL A 69 16.28 3.97 -8.43
C VAL A 69 14.82 4.08 -8.87
N LEU A 70 14.24 2.97 -9.27
CA LEU A 70 12.84 2.89 -9.62
C LEU A 70 12.01 2.35 -8.44
N ALA A 71 11.00 3.09 -8.03
CA ALA A 71 9.91 2.59 -7.19
C ALA A 71 8.68 2.39 -8.06
N VAL A 72 8.13 1.19 -8.08
CA VAL A 72 6.92 0.85 -8.83
C VAL A 72 5.97 0.06 -7.95
N GLY A 73 4.68 0.31 -8.11
CA GLY A 73 3.62 -0.44 -7.43
C GLY A 73 2.55 -0.84 -8.42
N PHE A 74 2.01 -2.02 -8.25
CA PHE A 74 0.87 -2.51 -9.00
C PHE A 74 0.05 -3.45 -8.14
N GLU A 75 -1.22 -3.64 -8.51
CA GLU A 75 -2.08 -4.59 -7.82
C GLU A 75 -3.12 -5.17 -8.78
N LYS A 76 -3.49 -6.40 -8.50
CA LYS A 76 -4.63 -7.06 -9.15
C LYS A 76 -5.49 -7.69 -8.07
N MET A 77 -6.50 -6.97 -7.63
CA MET A 77 -7.49 -7.48 -6.69
C MET A 77 -8.60 -8.27 -7.39
N PHE A 78 -9.15 -9.26 -6.72
CA PHE A 78 -10.31 -10.03 -7.14
C PHE A 78 -11.28 -10.18 -5.96
N THR A 79 -12.49 -10.66 -6.21
CA THR A 79 -13.46 -10.91 -5.14
C THR A 79 -12.88 -11.85 -4.09
N GLY A 80 -12.77 -11.40 -2.85
CA GLY A 80 -12.17 -12.15 -1.74
C GLY A 80 -10.70 -11.82 -1.44
N SER A 81 -10.05 -10.91 -2.17
CA SER A 81 -8.65 -10.51 -1.90
C SER A 81 -8.40 -10.03 -0.46
N LEU A 82 -9.42 -9.49 0.23
CA LEU A 82 -9.30 -9.04 1.62
C LEU A 82 -9.50 -10.18 2.65
N LYS A 83 -9.68 -11.42 2.20
CA LYS A 83 -9.78 -12.60 3.08
C LYS A 83 -8.39 -13.15 3.39
N THR A 84 -8.30 -13.89 4.50
CA THR A 84 -7.10 -14.67 4.82
C THR A 84 -6.92 -15.80 3.81
N PHE A 85 -5.76 -15.85 3.15
CA PHE A 85 -5.44 -16.89 2.16
C PHE A 85 -4.86 -18.14 2.81
N PHE A 86 -4.07 -17.98 3.86
CA PHE A 86 -3.39 -19.08 4.54
C PHE A 86 -4.10 -19.39 5.85
N THR A 87 -4.66 -20.58 5.96
CA THR A 87 -5.37 -21.07 7.17
C THR A 87 -4.52 -22.02 8.01
N ASP A 88 -3.35 -22.41 7.51
CA ASP A 88 -2.40 -23.34 8.13
C ASP A 88 -1.32 -22.64 8.98
N ARG A 89 -1.40 -21.32 9.09
CA ARG A 89 -0.45 -20.49 9.85
C ARG A 89 -1.16 -19.30 10.49
N SER A 90 -0.57 -18.75 11.57
CA SER A 90 -1.12 -17.59 12.26
C SER A 90 -1.13 -16.35 11.37
N ASN A 91 -2.24 -15.62 11.39
CA ASN A 91 -2.33 -14.32 10.78
C ASN A 91 -1.58 -13.30 11.67
N PRO A 92 -0.66 -12.50 11.12
CA PRO A 92 0.09 -11.51 11.91
C PRO A 92 -0.78 -10.49 12.65
N MET A 93 -2.00 -10.24 12.15
CA MET A 93 -2.95 -9.27 12.71
C MET A 93 -4.02 -9.90 13.61
N GLU A 94 -4.05 -11.23 13.77
CA GLU A 94 -5.12 -11.95 14.46
C GLU A 94 -5.37 -11.44 15.88
N ARG A 95 -4.30 -11.23 16.67
CA ARG A 95 -4.40 -10.73 18.05
C ARG A 95 -5.05 -9.35 18.12
N HIS A 96 -4.72 -8.47 17.20
CA HIS A 96 -5.29 -7.12 17.13
C HIS A 96 -6.74 -7.18 16.67
N PHE A 97 -7.03 -8.07 15.73
CA PHE A 97 -8.40 -8.30 15.24
C PHE A 97 -9.34 -8.76 16.34
N LEU A 98 -8.95 -9.79 17.09
CA LEU A 98 -9.77 -10.33 18.19
C LEU A 98 -10.03 -9.24 19.24
N ARG A 99 -9.03 -8.46 19.59
CA ARG A 99 -9.19 -7.34 20.53
C ARG A 99 -10.18 -6.28 20.02
N GLU A 100 -10.12 -5.90 18.76
CA GLU A 100 -11.06 -4.94 18.17
C GLU A 100 -12.49 -5.48 18.09
N MET A 101 -12.64 -6.78 17.89
CA MET A 101 -13.94 -7.45 17.93
C MET A 101 -14.52 -7.48 19.34
N GLU A 102 -13.69 -7.66 20.38
CA GLU A 102 -14.08 -7.62 21.79
C GLU A 102 -14.54 -6.22 22.23
N ILE A 103 -13.91 -5.16 21.74
CA ILE A 103 -14.27 -3.77 22.03
C ILE A 103 -15.64 -3.40 21.47
N GLY A 104 -16.07 -4.03 20.38
CA GLY A 104 -17.46 -4.05 19.92
C GLY A 104 -18.10 -2.69 19.68
N ARG A 105 -17.43 -1.75 19.01
CA ARG A 105 -17.94 -0.39 18.75
C ARG A 105 -18.97 -0.32 17.63
N GLY A 106 -19.88 -1.29 17.54
CA GLY A 106 -21.00 -1.27 16.59
C GLY A 106 -20.62 -1.55 15.13
N ALA A 107 -19.42 -2.04 14.87
CA ALA A 107 -19.03 -2.45 13.52
C ALA A 107 -19.86 -3.65 13.07
N ASP A 108 -20.39 -3.59 11.84
CA ASP A 108 -21.03 -4.75 11.20
C ASP A 108 -20.10 -5.95 11.26
N VAL A 109 -20.58 -7.06 11.84
CA VAL A 109 -19.80 -8.31 11.97
C VAL A 109 -19.35 -8.86 10.61
N ASN A 110 -20.06 -8.54 9.54
CA ASN A 110 -19.75 -8.96 8.17
C ASN A 110 -18.81 -8.01 7.43
N ALA A 111 -18.51 -6.83 7.98
CA ALA A 111 -17.62 -5.89 7.33
C ALA A 111 -16.20 -6.46 7.27
N PRO A 112 -15.44 -6.18 6.20
CA PRO A 112 -14.05 -6.59 6.10
C PRO A 112 -13.20 -6.02 7.25
N PHE A 113 -12.13 -6.73 7.59
CA PHE A 113 -11.29 -6.44 8.76
C PHE A 113 -10.72 -5.00 8.77
N ALA A 114 -10.08 -4.57 7.69
CA ALA A 114 -9.42 -3.27 7.63
C ALA A 114 -10.41 -2.10 7.82
N PRO A 115 -11.57 -2.05 7.14
CA PRO A 115 -12.60 -1.05 7.41
C PRO A 115 -13.07 -1.01 8.87
N LYS A 116 -13.18 -2.17 9.53
CA LYS A 116 -13.54 -2.20 10.96
C LYS A 116 -12.48 -1.54 11.83
N MET A 117 -11.22 -1.88 11.63
CA MET A 117 -10.12 -1.29 12.42
C MET A 117 -10.05 0.23 12.25
N PHE A 118 -10.08 0.70 11.02
CA PHE A 118 -10.02 2.15 10.76
C PHE A 118 -11.29 2.87 11.20
N GLY A 119 -12.46 2.25 11.04
CA GLY A 119 -13.72 2.77 11.55
C GLY A 119 -13.72 2.91 13.07
N ASN A 120 -13.30 1.86 13.78
CA ASN A 120 -13.18 1.89 15.24
C ASN A 120 -12.17 2.93 15.73
N ALA A 121 -11.03 3.06 15.06
CA ALA A 121 -10.05 4.11 15.37
C ALA A 121 -10.64 5.52 15.16
N GLY A 122 -11.45 5.71 14.12
CA GLY A 122 -12.19 6.96 13.90
C GLY A 122 -13.18 7.25 15.01
N ILE A 123 -13.97 6.27 15.44
CA ILE A 123 -14.94 6.40 16.54
C ILE A 123 -14.20 6.74 17.84
N GLU A 124 -13.13 6.02 18.17
CA GLU A 124 -12.32 6.31 19.34
C GLU A 124 -11.75 7.73 19.33
N HIS A 125 -11.30 8.19 18.19
CA HIS A 125 -10.79 9.54 18.03
C HIS A 125 -11.90 10.59 18.24
N MET A 126 -13.12 10.32 17.77
CA MET A 126 -14.28 11.18 18.02
C MET A 126 -14.63 11.24 19.52
N GLU A 127 -14.63 10.11 20.19
CA GLU A 127 -14.90 10.02 21.62
C GLU A 127 -13.84 10.77 22.46
N LYS A 128 -12.58 10.58 22.12
CA LYS A 128 -11.46 11.08 22.91
C LYS A 128 -11.17 12.57 22.69
N TYR A 129 -11.34 13.05 21.47
CA TYR A 129 -10.90 14.39 21.04
C TYR A 129 -12.03 15.28 20.54
N GLY A 130 -13.27 14.81 20.55
CA GLY A 130 -14.41 15.58 20.06
C GLY A 130 -14.40 15.80 18.54
N THR A 131 -13.65 15.01 17.80
CA THR A 131 -13.66 15.01 16.34
C THR A 131 -15.05 14.67 15.83
N LYS A 132 -15.51 15.34 14.79
CA LYS A 132 -16.82 15.14 14.20
C LYS A 132 -16.73 14.43 12.86
N PRO A 133 -17.78 13.72 12.41
CA PRO A 133 -17.83 13.08 11.10
C PRO A 133 -17.47 14.03 9.94
N GLU A 134 -17.85 15.32 10.05
CA GLU A 134 -17.54 16.32 9.05
C GLU A 134 -16.04 16.57 8.86
N HIS A 135 -15.21 16.31 9.87
CA HIS A 135 -13.76 16.43 9.74
C HIS A 135 -13.19 15.36 8.80
N PHE A 136 -13.70 14.13 8.90
CA PHE A 136 -13.34 13.05 7.96
C PHE A 136 -13.86 13.33 6.55
N ALA A 137 -15.10 13.84 6.45
CA ALA A 137 -15.69 14.21 5.17
C ALA A 137 -14.90 15.32 4.46
N LYS A 138 -14.39 16.31 5.20
CA LYS A 138 -13.52 17.37 4.65
C LYS A 138 -12.21 16.82 4.09
N ILE A 139 -11.62 15.79 4.70
CA ILE A 139 -10.41 15.15 4.19
C ILE A 139 -10.71 14.47 2.85
N ALA A 140 -11.82 13.74 2.76
CA ALA A 140 -12.26 13.09 1.53
C ALA A 140 -12.54 14.12 0.42
N GLU A 141 -13.33 15.17 0.72
CA GLU A 141 -13.60 16.26 -0.21
C GLU A 141 -12.32 16.91 -0.75
N LYS A 142 -11.40 17.24 0.16
CA LYS A 142 -10.10 17.81 -0.23
C LYS A 142 -9.34 16.92 -1.21
N ASN A 143 -9.27 15.62 -0.92
CA ASN A 143 -8.55 14.68 -1.77
C ASN A 143 -9.20 14.55 -3.16
N HIS A 144 -10.53 14.47 -3.22
CA HIS A 144 -11.27 14.47 -4.49
C HIS A 144 -11.04 15.76 -5.27
N ARG A 145 -11.11 16.92 -4.62
CA ARG A 145 -10.86 18.22 -5.26
C ARG A 145 -9.43 18.33 -5.79
N HIS A 146 -8.44 17.79 -5.07
CA HIS A 146 -7.05 17.81 -5.53
C HIS A 146 -6.79 16.85 -6.70
N SER A 147 -7.60 15.81 -6.84
CA SER A 147 -7.43 14.83 -7.93
C SER A 147 -8.22 15.16 -9.20
N VAL A 148 -9.03 16.23 -9.21
CA VAL A 148 -9.95 16.54 -10.32
C VAL A 148 -9.25 16.68 -11.69
N ASN A 149 -7.99 17.10 -11.71
CA ASN A 149 -7.20 17.24 -12.94
C ASN A 149 -6.35 16.02 -13.27
N ASN A 150 -6.43 14.96 -12.46
CA ASN A 150 -5.70 13.72 -12.73
C ASN A 150 -6.54 12.83 -13.67
N PRO A 151 -6.06 12.53 -14.89
CA PRO A 151 -6.83 11.73 -15.85
C PRO A 151 -7.01 10.26 -15.42
N TYR A 152 -6.31 9.84 -14.37
CA TYR A 152 -6.36 8.48 -13.82
C TYR A 152 -7.09 8.39 -12.48
N SER A 153 -7.74 9.46 -12.02
CA SER A 153 -8.48 9.53 -10.75
C SER A 153 -9.99 9.42 -10.98
#